data_c2566abc9aae80213a033ebefb3a332d
#
_entry.id   c2566abc9aae80213a033ebefb3a332d
#
_cell.length_a   1.000
_cell.length_b   1.000
_cell.length_c   1.000
_cell.angle_alpha   90.00
_cell.angle_beta   90.00
_cell.angle_gamma   90.00
#
_symmetry.space_group_name_H-M   'P 1'
#
loop_
_entity.id
_entity.type
_entity.pdbx_description
1 polymer ?
#
loop_
_entity_poly.entity_id
_entity_poly.type
_entity_poly.pdbx_seq_one_letter_code
_entity_poly.pdbx_strand_id
1 'polypeptide(L)'
;MRKTALIAFPVALLGALAFTFAAAGGGNARSLDVSRTADAPSVHYRVLVTLTHAQNPMTLEIAGGATRDKLVAHLAMGMQAASIMRDPHFVYEGAPRGIVVLGGVKWLRLRIDGMPQHSHVFSTLRSLTPSPLLSVVSEAKLQPVGAHGFTGPVAYDDPVVRTALHQLGGGFEFRGLRVRIVVGKDGRIHNFLLTGRTADHSTSLSLHARLFGFGAPVRVQPPKPGTFMDPDLAKFQS
;
A
#
# COMPACT_ATOMS: atom_id res chain seq x y z
N MET A 1 -17.94 3.91 35.80
CA MET A 1 -18.27 3.50 34.43
C MET A 1 -17.25 4.14 33.48
N ARG A 2 -16.22 3.40 33.06
CA ARG A 2 -15.21 3.89 32.12
C ARG A 2 -15.70 3.59 30.69
N LYS A 3 -15.97 4.64 29.91
CA LYS A 3 -16.34 4.53 28.49
C LYS A 3 -15.10 4.12 27.72
N THR A 4 -15.06 2.87 27.27
CA THR A 4 -14.05 2.37 26.33
C THR A 4 -14.37 2.99 24.98
N ALA A 5 -13.58 3.97 24.57
CA ALA A 5 -13.64 4.51 23.22
C ALA A 5 -13.09 3.45 22.26
N LEU A 6 -13.96 2.88 21.44
CA LEU A 6 -13.57 2.09 20.26
C LEU A 6 -12.88 3.07 19.28
N ILE A 7 -11.56 3.02 19.21
CA ILE A 7 -10.83 3.70 18.14
C ILE A 7 -11.01 2.85 16.90
N ALA A 8 -12.07 3.13 16.16
CA ALA A 8 -12.22 2.65 14.80
C ALA A 8 -11.12 3.35 13.96
N PHE A 9 -10.25 2.57 13.32
CA PHE A 9 -9.38 3.09 12.28
C PHE A 9 -10.27 3.73 11.20
N PRO A 10 -10.10 5.01 10.87
CA PRO A 10 -10.81 5.59 9.75
C PRO A 10 -10.22 5.04 8.47
N VAL A 11 -10.80 3.96 7.96
CA VAL A 11 -10.59 3.54 6.57
C VAL A 11 -11.43 4.50 5.73
N ALA A 12 -10.84 5.63 5.34
CA ALA A 12 -11.49 6.59 4.50
C ALA A 12 -11.50 6.13 3.04
N LEU A 13 -12.71 6.05 2.52
CA LEU A 13 -13.15 5.95 1.12
C LEU A 13 -12.19 6.53 0.09
N LEU A 14 -12.00 5.83 -1.05
CA LEU A 14 -12.07 6.49 -2.37
C LEU A 14 -12.13 5.50 -3.56
N GLY A 15 -12.84 5.95 -4.56
CA GLY A 15 -13.39 5.25 -5.68
C GLY A 15 -12.42 4.77 -6.76
N ALA A 16 -12.96 3.89 -7.58
CA ALA A 16 -12.32 3.22 -8.69
C ALA A 16 -12.02 4.18 -9.85
N LEU A 17 -10.80 4.05 -10.39
CA LEU A 17 -10.49 4.45 -11.76
C LEU A 17 -9.74 3.30 -12.42
N ALA A 18 -10.33 2.78 -13.48
CA ALA A 18 -9.67 1.85 -14.38
C ALA A 18 -8.68 2.65 -15.24
N PHE A 19 -7.40 2.29 -15.20
CA PHE A 19 -6.38 2.96 -16.01
C PHE A 19 -5.98 2.10 -17.20
N THR A 20 -6.22 2.65 -18.39
CA THR A 20 -5.56 2.26 -19.62
C THR A 20 -4.22 2.98 -19.69
N PHE A 21 -3.12 2.23 -19.77
CA PHE A 21 -1.79 2.79 -19.96
C PHE A 21 -1.62 3.25 -21.42
N ALA A 22 -1.43 4.55 -21.63
CA ALA A 22 -0.94 5.09 -22.88
C ALA A 22 0.55 5.37 -22.72
N ALA A 23 1.40 4.60 -23.42
CA ALA A 23 2.83 4.85 -23.50
C ALA A 23 3.06 6.03 -24.45
N ALA A 24 3.51 7.18 -23.95
CA ALA A 24 4.02 8.27 -24.77
C ALA A 24 5.52 8.05 -25.04
N GLY A 25 5.86 7.71 -26.26
CA GLY A 25 7.24 7.54 -26.71
C GLY A 25 7.93 8.88 -27.01
N GLY A 26 9.20 8.95 -26.73
CA GLY A 26 10.08 10.04 -27.17
C GLY A 26 11.51 9.91 -26.65
N GLY A 27 12.45 9.61 -27.56
CA GLY A 27 13.87 9.86 -27.42
C GLY A 27 14.70 8.80 -26.68
N ASN A 28 15.89 8.50 -27.18
CA ASN A 28 16.90 7.51 -26.73
C ASN A 28 17.42 7.65 -25.26
N ALA A 29 16.67 8.21 -24.34
CA ALA A 29 16.92 8.12 -22.91
C ALA A 29 16.37 6.78 -22.42
N ARG A 30 17.15 6.01 -21.66
CA ARG A 30 16.67 4.81 -20.98
C ARG A 30 15.35 5.13 -20.28
N SER A 31 14.24 4.66 -20.85
CA SER A 31 12.94 4.77 -20.21
C SER A 31 12.78 3.65 -19.19
N LEU A 32 12.28 4.00 -18.01
CA LEU A 32 11.91 3.01 -17.01
C LEU A 32 10.64 2.30 -17.48
N ASP A 33 10.73 0.99 -17.66
CA ASP A 33 9.56 0.16 -17.91
C ASP A 33 8.94 -0.32 -16.60
N VAL A 34 7.95 0.41 -16.12
CA VAL A 34 7.22 0.10 -14.88
C VAL A 34 6.42 -1.20 -15.02
N SER A 35 5.99 -1.56 -16.24
CA SER A 35 5.17 -2.74 -16.50
C SER A 35 5.87 -4.03 -16.07
N ARG A 36 7.18 -4.13 -16.26
CA ARG A 36 7.96 -5.31 -15.80
C ARG A 36 7.81 -5.60 -14.31
N THR A 37 7.59 -4.56 -13.50
CA THR A 37 7.36 -4.71 -12.07
C THR A 37 5.89 -4.99 -11.78
N ALA A 38 4.99 -4.28 -12.46
CA ALA A 38 3.54 -4.40 -12.30
C ALA A 38 3.01 -5.78 -12.74
N ASP A 39 3.58 -6.34 -13.83
CA ASP A 39 3.16 -7.61 -14.42
C ASP A 39 3.84 -8.83 -13.77
N ALA A 40 4.65 -8.62 -12.74
CA ALA A 40 5.26 -9.74 -12.03
C ALA A 40 4.15 -10.64 -11.43
N PRO A 41 4.24 -11.98 -11.58
CA PRO A 41 3.20 -12.90 -11.10
C PRO A 41 3.04 -12.85 -9.57
N SER A 42 4.08 -12.45 -8.88
CA SER A 42 4.09 -12.16 -7.46
C SER A 42 5.20 -11.19 -7.10
N VAL A 43 5.04 -10.50 -5.98
CA VAL A 43 6.05 -9.61 -5.42
C VAL A 43 6.00 -9.68 -3.90
N HIS A 44 7.17 -9.76 -3.26
CA HIS A 44 7.33 -9.51 -1.83
C HIS A 44 7.79 -8.07 -1.64
N TYR A 45 7.37 -7.44 -0.56
CA TYR A 45 7.65 -6.02 -0.34
C TYR A 45 7.77 -5.69 1.15
N ARG A 46 8.50 -4.61 1.41
CA ARG A 46 8.54 -3.91 2.68
C ARG A 46 8.47 -2.42 2.40
N VAL A 47 7.50 -1.74 2.97
CA VAL A 47 7.28 -0.30 2.83
C VAL A 47 7.37 0.32 4.21
N LEU A 48 8.18 1.34 4.35
CA LEU A 48 8.33 2.15 5.55
C LEU A 48 7.90 3.56 5.22
N VAL A 49 6.81 4.02 5.82
CA VAL A 49 6.30 5.38 5.70
C VAL A 49 6.62 6.11 6.98
N THR A 50 7.39 7.17 6.91
CA THR A 50 7.70 8.03 8.05
C THR A 50 7.15 9.43 7.77
N LEU A 51 6.27 9.89 8.65
CA LEU A 51 5.79 11.26 8.72
C LEU A 51 6.45 11.90 9.95
N THR A 52 7.18 12.98 9.75
CA THR A 52 7.77 13.75 10.86
C THR A 52 7.07 15.08 10.97
N HIS A 53 6.31 15.28 12.05
CA HIS A 53 5.65 16.53 12.38
C HIS A 53 6.27 17.13 13.63
N ALA A 54 6.71 18.40 13.57
CA ALA A 54 7.34 19.10 14.71
C ALA A 54 8.41 18.25 15.44
N GLN A 55 9.26 17.56 14.69
CA GLN A 55 10.33 16.65 15.16
C GLN A 55 9.86 15.33 15.76
N ASN A 56 8.56 15.06 15.77
CA ASN A 56 8.00 13.79 16.23
C ASN A 56 7.75 12.85 15.04
N PRO A 57 8.54 11.79 14.85
CA PRO A 57 8.31 10.84 13.77
C PRO A 57 7.19 9.86 14.11
N MET A 58 6.28 9.68 13.18
CA MET A 58 5.31 8.58 13.16
C MET A 58 5.69 7.65 12.01
N THR A 59 5.87 6.38 12.31
CA THR A 59 6.31 5.40 11.32
C THR A 59 5.28 4.29 11.19
N LEU A 60 4.87 4.01 9.95
CA LEU A 60 4.09 2.86 9.54
C LEU A 60 4.97 1.93 8.71
N GLU A 61 5.05 0.69 9.11
CA GLU A 61 5.67 -0.37 8.33
C GLU A 61 4.59 -1.29 7.75
N ILE A 62 4.71 -1.61 6.45
CA ILE A 62 3.90 -2.60 5.76
C ILE A 62 4.85 -3.60 5.13
N ALA A 63 4.76 -4.88 5.50
CA ALA A 63 5.58 -5.93 4.92
C ALA A 63 4.71 -7.10 4.48
N GLY A 64 5.00 -7.67 3.32
CA GLY A 64 4.16 -8.75 2.83
C GLY A 64 4.53 -9.31 1.47
N GLY A 65 3.56 -10.00 0.89
CA GLY A 65 3.63 -10.51 -0.47
C GLY A 65 2.26 -10.47 -1.13
N ALA A 66 2.25 -10.22 -2.43
CA ALA A 66 1.03 -10.12 -3.23
C ALA A 66 1.15 -10.87 -4.56
N THR A 67 0.04 -11.44 -5.00
CA THR A 67 -0.25 -11.87 -6.36
C THR A 67 -1.51 -11.16 -6.83
N ARG A 68 -2.03 -11.51 -7.99
CA ARG A 68 -3.31 -10.99 -8.48
C ARG A 68 -4.47 -11.29 -7.52
N ASP A 69 -4.49 -12.46 -6.89
CA ASP A 69 -5.60 -13.02 -6.11
C ASP A 69 -5.26 -13.33 -4.65
N LYS A 70 -3.99 -13.19 -4.27
CA LYS A 70 -3.52 -13.46 -2.91
C LYS A 70 -2.77 -12.27 -2.33
N LEU A 71 -2.93 -12.05 -1.04
CA LEU A 71 -2.22 -11.04 -0.28
C LEU A 71 -1.90 -11.56 1.11
N VAL A 72 -0.70 -11.30 1.58
CA VAL A 72 -0.34 -11.37 2.98
C VAL A 72 0.33 -10.06 3.32
N ALA A 73 -0.22 -9.30 4.26
CA ALA A 73 0.32 -8.03 4.70
C ALA A 73 0.35 -7.95 6.22
N HIS A 74 1.47 -7.50 6.76
CA HIS A 74 1.67 -7.18 8.15
C HIS A 74 1.91 -5.68 8.27
N LEU A 75 1.11 -5.04 9.10
CA LEU A 75 1.19 -3.60 9.37
C LEU A 75 1.68 -3.41 10.79
N ALA A 76 2.60 -2.47 11.00
CA ALA A 76 3.08 -2.10 12.32
C ALA A 76 3.19 -0.57 12.42
N MET A 77 2.61 -0.01 13.50
CA MET A 77 2.68 1.41 13.82
C MET A 77 2.84 1.57 15.34
N GLY A 78 4.05 1.94 15.77
CA GLY A 78 4.41 1.95 17.19
C GLY A 78 4.25 0.55 17.81
N MET A 79 3.43 0.44 18.87
CA MET A 79 3.13 -0.84 19.53
C MET A 79 1.93 -1.59 18.90
N GLN A 80 1.28 -1.02 17.91
CA GLN A 80 0.15 -1.63 17.24
C GLN A 80 0.63 -2.44 16.03
N ALA A 81 0.09 -3.63 15.87
CA ALA A 81 0.36 -4.46 14.70
C ALA A 81 -0.93 -5.17 14.28
N ALA A 82 -1.15 -5.21 12.98
CA ALA A 82 -2.27 -5.91 12.37
C ALA A 82 -1.76 -6.82 11.25
N SER A 83 -2.54 -7.83 10.92
CA SER A 83 -2.26 -8.72 9.79
C SER A 83 -3.50 -8.84 8.92
N ILE A 84 -3.30 -8.72 7.61
CA ILE A 84 -4.35 -8.90 6.62
C ILE A 84 -3.91 -10.00 5.67
N MET A 85 -4.80 -10.95 5.42
CA MET A 85 -4.58 -12.01 4.43
C MET A 85 -5.78 -12.05 3.49
N ARG A 86 -5.50 -12.35 2.23
CA ARG A 86 -6.53 -12.58 1.21
C ARG A 86 -6.20 -13.84 0.45
N ASP A 87 -7.17 -14.70 0.27
CA ASP A 87 -7.22 -15.76 -0.72
C ASP A 87 -8.26 -15.41 -1.81
N PRO A 88 -8.51 -16.26 -2.81
CA PRO A 88 -9.51 -15.96 -3.86
C PRO A 88 -10.94 -15.71 -3.35
N HIS A 89 -11.29 -16.25 -2.18
CA HIS A 89 -12.68 -16.25 -1.67
C HIS A 89 -12.88 -15.38 -0.43
N PHE A 90 -11.83 -15.18 0.37
CA PHE A 90 -11.93 -14.53 1.66
C PHE A 90 -10.81 -13.51 1.91
N VAL A 91 -11.15 -12.51 2.71
CA VAL A 91 -10.20 -11.64 3.41
C VAL A 91 -10.26 -11.97 4.89
N TYR A 92 -9.09 -12.06 5.51
CA TYR A 92 -8.93 -12.27 6.94
C TYR A 92 -8.19 -11.07 7.52
N GLU A 93 -8.80 -10.41 8.49
CA GLU A 93 -8.20 -9.31 9.23
C GLU A 93 -7.93 -9.78 10.66
N GLY A 94 -6.65 -9.82 11.04
CA GLY A 94 -6.24 -10.16 12.40
C GLY A 94 -6.46 -8.98 13.35
N ALA A 95 -7.06 -9.24 14.50
CA ALA A 95 -7.23 -8.23 15.53
C ALA A 95 -5.87 -7.63 15.92
N PRO A 96 -5.77 -6.30 16.07
CA PRO A 96 -4.56 -5.65 16.55
C PRO A 96 -4.10 -6.24 17.89
N ARG A 97 -2.79 -6.39 18.07
CA ARG A 97 -2.24 -6.87 19.33
C ARG A 97 -2.68 -5.94 20.47
N GLY A 98 -3.13 -6.52 21.56
CA GLY A 98 -3.62 -5.77 22.75
C GLY A 98 -5.12 -5.53 22.79
N ILE A 99 -5.87 -5.86 21.74
CA ILE A 99 -7.34 -5.88 21.79
C ILE A 99 -7.78 -7.26 22.27
N VAL A 100 -8.40 -7.31 23.44
CA VAL A 100 -9.07 -8.52 23.93
C VAL A 100 -10.40 -8.63 23.18
N VAL A 101 -10.45 -9.51 22.21
CA VAL A 101 -11.71 -9.86 21.54
C VAL A 101 -12.42 -10.90 22.41
N LEU A 102 -13.64 -10.61 22.82
CA LEU A 102 -14.46 -11.52 23.61
C LEU A 102 -14.65 -12.85 22.85
N GLY A 103 -14.50 -13.99 23.54
CA GLY A 103 -14.77 -15.30 22.98
C GLY A 103 -13.62 -15.98 22.23
N GLY A 104 -12.37 -15.50 22.34
CA GLY A 104 -11.21 -16.15 21.73
C GLY A 104 -11.08 -15.94 20.21
N VAL A 105 -11.96 -15.14 19.61
CA VAL A 105 -11.89 -14.73 18.20
C VAL A 105 -10.68 -13.84 18.02
N LYS A 106 -9.81 -14.18 17.05
CA LYS A 106 -8.58 -13.43 16.74
C LYS A 106 -8.62 -12.80 15.35
N TRP A 107 -9.61 -13.19 14.54
CA TRP A 107 -9.71 -12.81 13.14
C TRP A 107 -11.15 -12.46 12.76
N LEU A 108 -11.29 -11.47 11.89
CA LEU A 108 -12.50 -11.24 11.12
C LEU A 108 -12.31 -11.90 9.75
N ARG A 109 -13.32 -12.64 9.27
CA ARG A 109 -13.32 -13.23 7.94
C ARG A 109 -14.43 -12.60 7.11
N LEU A 110 -14.06 -12.01 5.99
CA LEU A 110 -15.01 -11.42 5.04
C LEU A 110 -15.01 -12.23 3.75
N ARG A 111 -16.18 -12.70 3.33
CA ARG A 111 -16.34 -13.34 2.01
C ARG A 111 -16.34 -12.28 0.93
N ILE A 112 -15.53 -12.48 -0.12
CA ILE A 112 -15.36 -11.54 -1.22
C ILE A 112 -15.89 -12.06 -2.57
N ASP A 113 -16.44 -13.29 -2.62
CA ASP A 113 -17.06 -13.84 -3.82
C ASP A 113 -18.22 -12.95 -4.27
N GLY A 114 -18.22 -12.58 -5.55
CA GLY A 114 -19.26 -11.73 -6.13
C GLY A 114 -19.17 -10.25 -5.76
N MET A 115 -18.22 -9.83 -4.92
CA MET A 115 -18.01 -8.41 -4.65
C MET A 115 -17.47 -7.67 -5.87
N PRO A 116 -18.00 -6.47 -6.17
CA PRO A 116 -17.46 -5.64 -7.24
C PRO A 116 -15.99 -5.26 -6.97
N GLN A 117 -15.14 -5.33 -8.01
CA GLN A 117 -13.71 -5.01 -7.92
C GLN A 117 -13.43 -3.54 -7.52
N HIS A 118 -14.42 -2.66 -7.67
CA HIS A 118 -14.36 -1.27 -7.22
C HIS A 118 -14.86 -1.06 -5.79
N SER A 119 -15.23 -2.13 -5.08
CA SER A 119 -15.66 -2.03 -3.68
C SER A 119 -14.55 -1.47 -2.78
N HIS A 120 -14.98 -0.90 -1.66
CA HIS A 120 -14.06 -0.37 -0.64
C HIS A 120 -13.06 -1.44 -0.15
N VAL A 121 -13.50 -2.69 0.01
CA VAL A 121 -12.65 -3.81 0.40
C VAL A 121 -11.49 -3.99 -0.57
N PHE A 122 -11.75 -4.06 -1.88
CA PHE A 122 -10.70 -4.21 -2.87
C PHE A 122 -9.82 -2.96 -3.01
N SER A 123 -10.37 -1.76 -2.79
CA SER A 123 -9.58 -0.53 -2.72
C SER A 123 -8.57 -0.58 -1.57
N THR A 124 -9.02 -0.96 -0.38
CA THR A 124 -8.16 -1.14 0.80
C THR A 124 -7.10 -2.21 0.56
N LEU A 125 -7.46 -3.36 0.00
CA LEU A 125 -6.49 -4.42 -0.30
C LEU A 125 -5.42 -3.95 -1.29
N ARG A 126 -5.78 -3.17 -2.30
CA ARG A 126 -4.82 -2.58 -3.24
C ARG A 126 -3.86 -1.62 -2.58
N SER A 127 -4.32 -0.82 -1.61
CA SER A 127 -3.45 0.10 -0.87
C SER A 127 -2.35 -0.60 -0.07
N LEU A 128 -2.55 -1.87 0.26
CA LEU A 128 -1.58 -2.71 0.95
C LEU A 128 -0.58 -3.40 0.00
N THR A 129 -0.69 -3.19 -1.30
CA THR A 129 0.22 -3.72 -2.32
C THR A 129 1.19 -2.63 -2.80
N PRO A 130 2.21 -2.96 -3.60
CA PRO A 130 3.06 -1.95 -4.25
C PRO A 130 2.35 -1.09 -5.32
N SER A 131 1.11 -1.40 -5.72
CA SER A 131 0.42 -0.69 -6.80
C SER A 131 0.36 0.83 -6.64
N PRO A 132 0.07 1.42 -5.46
CA PRO A 132 0.10 2.87 -5.30
C PRO A 132 1.47 3.48 -5.58
N LEU A 133 2.55 2.78 -5.21
CA LEU A 133 3.92 3.24 -5.46
C LEU A 133 4.23 3.23 -6.95
N LEU A 134 3.82 2.19 -7.67
CA LEU A 134 4.01 2.09 -9.11
C LEU A 134 3.23 3.17 -9.86
N SER A 135 2.03 3.53 -9.37
CA SER A 135 1.26 4.65 -9.91
C SER A 135 1.98 5.99 -9.73
N VAL A 136 2.61 6.24 -8.58
CA VAL A 136 3.44 7.45 -8.39
C VAL A 136 4.63 7.48 -9.36
N VAL A 137 5.23 6.31 -9.63
CA VAL A 137 6.36 6.20 -10.55
C VAL A 137 5.95 6.50 -11.99
N SER A 138 4.77 6.04 -12.43
CA SER A 138 4.29 6.28 -13.80
C SER A 138 4.05 7.76 -14.11
N GLU A 139 3.68 8.55 -13.10
CA GLU A 139 3.43 10.00 -13.24
C GLU A 139 4.68 10.86 -12.98
N ALA A 140 5.78 10.26 -12.52
CA ALA A 140 7.00 10.99 -12.22
C ALA A 140 7.78 11.35 -13.50
N LYS A 141 8.29 12.59 -13.56
CA LYS A 141 9.20 13.03 -14.63
C LYS A 141 10.61 12.53 -14.35
N LEU A 142 10.86 11.25 -14.63
CA LEU A 142 12.09 10.56 -14.28
C LEU A 142 13.24 10.89 -15.22
N GLN A 143 14.42 11.05 -14.62
CA GLN A 143 15.69 11.16 -15.32
C GLN A 143 16.64 10.06 -14.83
N PRO A 144 17.41 9.43 -15.71
CA PRO A 144 18.37 8.41 -15.32
C PRO A 144 19.50 9.00 -14.47
N VAL A 145 19.89 8.27 -13.43
CA VAL A 145 21.03 8.59 -12.56
C VAL A 145 21.88 7.34 -12.37
N GLY A 146 23.08 7.36 -12.94
CA GLY A 146 23.96 6.20 -12.96
C GLY A 146 23.42 5.05 -13.80
N ALA A 147 23.91 3.83 -13.54
CA ALA A 147 23.61 2.66 -14.37
C ALA A 147 22.20 2.08 -14.16
N HIS A 148 21.66 2.20 -12.95
CA HIS A 148 20.42 1.53 -12.52
C HIS A 148 19.46 2.45 -11.75
N GLY A 149 19.77 3.74 -11.64
CA GLY A 149 18.98 4.69 -10.89
C GLY A 149 18.14 5.59 -11.78
N PHE A 150 17.00 6.05 -11.21
CA PHE A 150 16.17 7.09 -11.79
C PHE A 150 15.75 8.03 -10.65
N THR A 151 15.60 9.32 -10.96
CA THR A 151 15.08 10.30 -10.00
C THR A 151 14.28 11.37 -10.74
N GLY A 152 13.32 11.95 -10.06
CA GLY A 152 12.54 13.03 -10.66
C GLY A 152 11.53 13.64 -9.71
N PRO A 153 11.00 14.80 -10.06
CA PRO A 153 9.89 15.42 -9.36
C PRO A 153 8.59 14.66 -9.65
N VAL A 154 7.67 14.73 -8.68
CA VAL A 154 6.32 14.20 -8.77
C VAL A 154 5.36 15.36 -8.47
N ALA A 155 4.35 15.54 -9.30
CA ALA A 155 3.33 16.56 -9.08
C ALA A 155 2.27 16.05 -8.09
N TYR A 156 2.10 16.74 -6.96
CA TYR A 156 1.09 16.34 -5.96
C TYR A 156 -0.34 16.62 -6.43
N ASP A 157 -0.54 17.61 -7.27
CA ASP A 157 -1.82 17.97 -7.87
C ASP A 157 -2.31 16.95 -8.89
N ASP A 158 -1.45 16.04 -9.34
CA ASP A 158 -1.86 14.89 -10.12
C ASP A 158 -2.84 14.01 -9.33
N PRO A 159 -4.05 13.71 -9.88
CA PRO A 159 -5.06 12.92 -9.17
C PRO A 159 -4.60 11.51 -8.78
N VAL A 160 -3.76 10.88 -9.61
CA VAL A 160 -3.22 9.54 -9.37
C VAL A 160 -2.27 9.56 -8.18
N VAL A 161 -1.35 10.52 -8.17
CA VAL A 161 -0.37 10.72 -7.09
C VAL A 161 -1.07 11.03 -5.78
N ARG A 162 -2.03 11.94 -5.79
CA ARG A 162 -2.83 12.31 -4.62
C ARG A 162 -3.56 11.10 -4.05
N THR A 163 -4.24 10.35 -4.91
CA THR A 163 -4.96 9.12 -4.50
C THR A 163 -3.99 8.10 -3.90
N ALA A 164 -2.84 7.87 -4.52
CA ALA A 164 -1.83 6.94 -4.01
C ALA A 164 -1.29 7.36 -2.64
N LEU A 165 -1.01 8.65 -2.44
CA LEU A 165 -0.54 9.18 -1.15
C LEU A 165 -1.60 9.11 -0.06
N HIS A 166 -2.86 9.41 -0.39
CA HIS A 166 -3.98 9.21 0.54
C HIS A 166 -4.13 7.75 0.97
N GLN A 167 -3.97 6.80 0.05
CA GLN A 167 -4.01 5.37 0.37
C GLN A 167 -2.86 4.93 1.29
N LEU A 168 -1.72 5.61 1.22
CA LEU A 168 -0.56 5.35 2.08
C LEU A 168 -0.62 6.05 3.46
N GLY A 169 -1.75 6.68 3.79
CA GLY A 169 -2.02 7.21 5.13
C GLY A 169 -1.85 8.72 5.29
N GLY A 170 -1.87 9.50 4.20
CA GLY A 170 -1.66 10.93 4.29
C GLY A 170 -2.88 11.77 3.91
N GLY A 171 -3.49 12.47 4.88
CA GLY A 171 -4.38 13.62 4.62
C GLY A 171 -3.62 14.94 4.41
N PHE A 172 -2.30 14.89 4.22
CA PHE A 172 -1.45 16.07 4.08
C PHE A 172 -1.22 16.43 2.62
N GLU A 173 -1.22 17.72 2.31
CA GLU A 173 -0.78 18.22 1.02
C GLU A 173 0.74 18.40 1.01
N PHE A 174 1.41 17.60 0.20
CA PHE A 174 2.86 17.67 0.07
C PHE A 174 3.29 18.49 -1.13
N ARG A 175 4.41 19.21 -0.97
CA ARG A 175 5.09 19.95 -2.03
C ARG A 175 6.51 19.43 -2.21
N GLY A 176 7.08 19.70 -3.38
CA GLY A 176 8.44 19.30 -3.69
C GLY A 176 8.64 17.78 -3.60
N LEU A 177 7.61 17.00 -3.93
CA LEU A 177 7.70 15.55 -3.97
C LEU A 177 8.78 15.13 -4.95
N ARG A 178 9.64 14.24 -4.50
CA ARG A 178 10.76 13.72 -5.27
C ARG A 178 10.84 12.21 -5.10
N VAL A 179 10.94 11.52 -6.22
CA VAL A 179 11.12 10.07 -6.23
C VAL A 179 12.54 9.71 -6.67
N ARG A 180 13.08 8.66 -6.05
CA ARG A 180 14.30 8.00 -6.45
C ARG A 180 14.04 6.49 -6.53
N ILE A 181 14.49 5.87 -7.61
CA ILE A 181 14.24 4.47 -7.91
C ILE A 181 15.56 3.78 -8.24
N VAL A 182 15.67 2.53 -7.81
CA VAL A 182 16.76 1.64 -8.23
C VAL A 182 16.14 0.42 -8.91
N VAL A 183 16.60 0.16 -10.12
CA VAL A 183 16.18 -0.98 -10.94
C VAL A 183 17.24 -2.08 -10.85
N GLY A 184 16.81 -3.31 -10.70
CA GLY A 184 17.68 -4.48 -10.70
C GLY A 184 18.14 -4.86 -12.10
N LYS A 185 19.04 -5.86 -12.18
CA LYS A 185 19.49 -6.43 -13.45
C LYS A 185 18.36 -7.09 -14.25
N ASP A 186 17.29 -7.48 -13.58
CA ASP A 186 16.06 -8.04 -14.16
C ASP A 186 15.13 -6.98 -14.77
N GLY A 187 15.52 -5.71 -14.71
CA GLY A 187 14.74 -4.58 -15.20
C GLY A 187 13.56 -4.17 -14.31
N ARG A 188 13.43 -4.77 -13.11
CA ARG A 188 12.36 -4.46 -12.17
C ARG A 188 12.79 -3.45 -11.12
N ILE A 189 11.82 -2.71 -10.58
CA ILE A 189 12.05 -1.77 -9.49
C ILE A 189 12.29 -2.58 -8.21
N HIS A 190 13.47 -2.42 -7.60
CA HIS A 190 13.82 -3.06 -6.34
C HIS A 190 13.77 -2.12 -5.14
N ASN A 191 14.09 -0.85 -5.35
CA ASN A 191 14.01 0.16 -4.29
C ASN A 191 13.30 1.40 -4.81
N PHE A 192 12.52 1.99 -3.93
CA PHE A 192 11.77 3.20 -4.16
C PHE A 192 11.89 4.09 -2.93
N LEU A 193 12.22 5.35 -3.13
CA LEU A 193 12.24 6.38 -2.10
C LEU A 193 11.43 7.57 -2.60
N LEU A 194 10.41 7.96 -1.83
CA LEU A 194 9.65 9.18 -2.06
C LEU A 194 9.84 10.09 -0.86
N THR A 195 10.18 11.35 -1.12
CA THR A 195 10.32 12.38 -0.10
C THR A 195 9.49 13.60 -0.47
N GLY A 196 9.05 14.34 0.54
CA GLY A 196 8.30 15.58 0.37
C GLY A 196 8.12 16.32 1.67
N ARG A 197 7.57 17.53 1.59
CA ARG A 197 7.23 18.36 2.76
C ARG A 197 5.90 19.06 2.52
N THR A 198 5.17 19.37 3.59
CA THR A 198 4.00 20.25 3.52
C THR A 198 4.43 21.68 3.15
N ALA A 199 3.48 22.49 2.67
CA ALA A 199 3.76 23.87 2.24
C ALA A 199 4.34 24.74 3.35
N ASP A 200 3.90 24.51 4.59
CA ASP A 200 4.35 25.20 5.79
C ASP A 200 5.64 24.59 6.40
N HIS A 201 6.20 23.57 5.75
CA HIS A 201 7.36 22.81 6.21
C HIS A 201 7.20 22.13 7.58
N SER A 202 6.01 22.11 8.16
CA SER A 202 5.75 21.53 9.47
C SER A 202 5.82 19.99 9.46
N THR A 203 5.52 19.37 8.33
CA THR A 203 5.51 17.94 8.17
C THR A 203 6.38 17.50 6.99
N SER A 204 7.22 16.49 7.20
CA SER A 204 7.98 15.83 6.15
C SER A 204 7.54 14.39 5.96
N LEU A 205 7.53 13.95 4.70
CA LEU A 205 7.28 12.58 4.29
C LEU A 205 8.58 11.92 3.85
N SER A 206 8.85 10.73 4.34
CA SER A 206 9.82 9.81 3.77
C SER A 206 9.16 8.44 3.63
N LEU A 207 9.05 7.94 2.41
CA LEU A 207 8.53 6.63 2.11
C LEU A 207 9.62 5.83 1.41
N HIS A 208 10.05 4.75 2.05
CA HIS A 208 11.05 3.82 1.52
C HIS A 208 10.39 2.47 1.27
N ALA A 209 10.42 1.99 0.03
CA ALA A 209 9.92 0.67 -0.31
C ALA A 209 11.03 -0.19 -0.93
N ARG A 210 11.06 -1.45 -0.52
CA ARG A 210 11.88 -2.51 -1.12
C ARG A 210 10.96 -3.56 -1.70
N LEU A 211 11.15 -3.87 -3.00
CA LEU A 211 10.43 -4.91 -3.73
C LEU A 211 11.41 -6.03 -4.05
N PHE A 212 11.01 -7.27 -3.81
CA PHE A 212 11.90 -8.43 -3.97
C PHE A 212 11.08 -9.72 -4.17
N GLY A 213 11.77 -10.84 -4.40
CA GLY A 213 11.12 -12.16 -4.50
C GLY A 213 10.09 -12.23 -5.62
N PHE A 214 10.33 -11.53 -6.73
CA PHE A 214 9.47 -11.56 -7.91
C PHE A 214 9.32 -12.99 -8.44
N GLY A 215 8.07 -13.45 -8.61
CA GLY A 215 7.76 -14.82 -8.99
C GLY A 215 7.81 -15.85 -7.85
N ALA A 216 8.30 -15.46 -6.67
CA ALA A 216 8.29 -16.37 -5.52
C ALA A 216 6.85 -16.59 -5.00
N PRO A 217 6.51 -17.81 -4.52
CA PRO A 217 5.15 -18.12 -4.10
C PRO A 217 4.72 -17.29 -2.88
N VAL A 218 3.51 -16.72 -2.95
CA VAL A 218 2.84 -16.08 -1.81
C VAL A 218 1.93 -17.13 -1.14
N ARG A 219 2.27 -17.51 0.08
CA ARG A 219 1.54 -18.53 0.85
C ARG A 219 0.57 -17.82 1.79
N VAL A 220 -0.73 -18.01 1.55
CA VAL A 220 -1.78 -17.60 2.48
C VAL A 220 -2.07 -18.80 3.38
N GLN A 221 -1.98 -18.62 4.69
CA GLN A 221 -2.36 -19.63 5.69
C GLN A 221 -3.61 -19.12 6.42
N PRO A 222 -4.81 -19.52 5.99
CA PRO A 222 -6.04 -19.12 6.65
C PRO A 222 -6.02 -19.44 8.15
N PRO A 223 -6.65 -18.62 8.98
CA PRO A 223 -6.78 -18.90 10.41
C PRO A 223 -7.49 -20.23 10.66
N LYS A 224 -7.17 -20.88 11.77
CA LYS A 224 -7.82 -22.15 12.15
C LYS A 224 -9.33 -21.94 12.34
N PRO A 225 -10.16 -22.92 11.95
CA PRO A 225 -11.59 -22.90 12.25
C PRO A 225 -11.84 -22.61 13.76
N GLY A 226 -12.85 -21.79 14.06
CA GLY A 226 -13.18 -21.38 15.43
C GLY A 226 -12.35 -20.19 15.95
N THR A 227 -11.34 -19.71 15.22
CA THR A 227 -10.58 -18.52 15.61
C THR A 227 -10.99 -17.25 14.86
N PHE A 228 -11.98 -17.32 13.99
CA PHE A 228 -12.51 -16.19 13.24
C PHE A 228 -14.02 -16.05 13.41
N MET A 229 -14.51 -14.84 13.16
CA MET A 229 -15.92 -14.47 13.12
C MET A 229 -16.23 -13.88 11.74
N ASP A 230 -17.39 -14.25 11.20
CA ASP A 230 -17.92 -13.65 9.98
C ASP A 230 -18.73 -12.40 10.38
N PRO A 231 -18.32 -11.21 9.94
CA PRO A 231 -19.08 -10.03 10.22
C PRO A 231 -20.43 -10.06 9.47
N ASP A 232 -21.44 -9.45 10.07
CA ASP A 232 -22.71 -9.25 9.41
C ASP A 232 -22.53 -8.29 8.22
N LEU A 233 -22.60 -8.83 7.00
CA LEU A 233 -22.35 -8.09 5.76
C LEU A 233 -23.32 -6.92 5.55
N ALA A 234 -24.51 -6.96 6.14
CA ALA A 234 -25.50 -5.87 6.05
C ALA A 234 -24.95 -4.53 6.62
N LYS A 235 -23.98 -4.58 7.54
CA LYS A 235 -23.37 -3.38 8.12
C LYS A 235 -22.24 -2.76 7.29
N PHE A 236 -21.80 -3.44 6.23
CA PHE A 236 -20.69 -2.98 5.36
C PHE A 236 -21.16 -2.56 3.95
N GLN A 237 -22.46 -2.64 3.68
CA GLN A 237 -23.07 -2.29 2.38
C GLN A 237 -23.73 -0.91 2.39
N SER A 238 -23.73 -0.21 3.51
CA SER A 238 -24.31 1.14 3.66
C SER A 238 -23.27 2.24 3.50
#